data_21eb333e89c42159ed551ad420cc91ad
#
_entry.id   21eb333e89c42159ed551ad420cc91ad
#
_cell.length_a   1.000
_cell.length_b   1.000
_cell.length_c   1.000
_cell.angle_alpha   90.00
_cell.angle_beta   90.00
_cell.angle_gamma   90.00
#
_symmetry.space_group_name_H-M   'P 1'
#
loop_
_entity.id
_entity.type
_entity.pdbx_description
1 polymer ?
#
loop_
_entity_poly.entity_id
_entity_poly.type
_entity_poly.pdbx_seq_one_letter_code
_entity_poly.pdbx_strand_id
1 'polypeptide(L)'
;VFVNPLVIMVITSFFGFSKRTSFFSGMSLAQVSEFSLIIVAIGLEFGHISHDLFSLVTLLTIITIALTSYFIKFNNFIYNKFSSVLSIFNIISRESRLDYIPHKKTFDVILCGYDNIGYSIFKKLKHMRKSFIVVDYNPDVIKRLRNRRVPCMYGDLGDIDTISRLDFKDAKIIISTVPNANYNKLLLKTARAKNQKSMIFVTSDDMDQALDMYNLGADYVILPHFLGAEHVSVLLEDLTADVTKILNNKLNHITELKKRLRLGHAHPRRNHHGN
;
A
#
# COMPACT_ATOMS: atom_id res chain seq x y z
N VAL A 1 -13.75 -16.47 -19.59
CA VAL A 1 -12.51 -16.19 -18.85
C VAL A 1 -12.05 -14.75 -19.06
N PHE A 2 -11.94 -14.21 -20.29
CA PHE A 2 -11.40 -12.87 -20.53
C PHE A 2 -12.44 -11.74 -20.38
N VAL A 3 -13.71 -12.00 -20.63
CA VAL A 3 -14.78 -10.99 -20.57
C VAL A 3 -15.07 -10.56 -19.14
N ASN A 4 -15.18 -11.50 -18.19
CA ASN A 4 -15.46 -11.20 -16.79
C ASN A 4 -14.41 -10.26 -16.16
N PRO A 5 -13.10 -10.53 -16.26
CA PRO A 5 -12.09 -9.60 -15.78
C PRO A 5 -12.23 -8.19 -16.34
N LEU A 6 -12.50 -8.08 -17.63
CA LEU A 6 -12.62 -6.80 -18.30
C LEU A 6 -13.84 -6.00 -17.80
N VAL A 7 -15.00 -6.67 -17.65
CA VAL A 7 -16.22 -6.04 -17.10
C VAL A 7 -15.99 -5.56 -15.67
N ILE A 8 -15.35 -6.40 -14.83
CA ILE A 8 -15.05 -6.04 -13.43
C ILE A 8 -14.07 -4.87 -13.39
N MET A 9 -13.05 -4.85 -14.23
CA MET A 9 -12.11 -3.74 -14.33
C MET A 9 -12.80 -2.43 -14.72
N VAL A 10 -13.73 -2.45 -15.68
CA VAL A 10 -14.51 -1.28 -16.07
C VAL A 10 -15.38 -0.78 -14.91
N ILE A 11 -16.11 -1.69 -14.26
CA ILE A 11 -17.00 -1.36 -13.15
C ILE A 11 -16.20 -0.75 -11.99
N THR A 12 -15.12 -1.42 -11.55
CA THR A 12 -14.31 -0.95 -10.43
C THR A 12 -13.62 0.37 -10.75
N SER A 13 -13.14 0.58 -11.98
CA SER A 13 -12.58 1.85 -12.43
C SER A 13 -13.63 2.97 -12.42
N PHE A 14 -14.87 2.68 -12.81
CA PHE A 14 -15.97 3.63 -12.76
C PHE A 14 -16.29 4.06 -11.32
N PHE A 15 -16.17 3.14 -10.34
CA PHE A 15 -16.31 3.46 -8.92
C PHE A 15 -15.10 4.23 -8.36
N GLY A 16 -14.06 4.45 -9.14
CA GLY A 16 -12.90 5.28 -8.77
C GLY A 16 -11.76 4.53 -8.06
N PHE A 17 -11.75 3.21 -8.18
CA PHE A 17 -10.62 2.42 -7.71
C PHE A 17 -9.42 2.57 -8.66
N SER A 18 -8.21 2.36 -8.12
CA SER A 18 -6.99 2.42 -8.92
C SER A 18 -6.98 1.35 -10.01
N LYS A 19 -6.28 1.61 -11.12
CA LYS A 19 -6.12 0.62 -12.20
C LYS A 19 -5.54 -0.70 -11.68
N ARG A 20 -4.63 -0.64 -10.69
CA ARG A 20 -4.03 -1.82 -10.07
C ARG A 20 -5.08 -2.62 -9.29
N THR A 21 -5.86 -1.95 -8.45
CA THR A 21 -6.96 -2.59 -7.70
C THR A 21 -7.98 -3.18 -8.65
N SER A 22 -8.37 -2.45 -9.70
CA SER A 22 -9.32 -2.91 -10.72
C SER A 22 -8.81 -4.14 -11.47
N PHE A 23 -7.53 -4.14 -11.84
CA PHE A 23 -6.89 -5.28 -12.48
C PHE A 23 -6.86 -6.51 -11.56
N PHE A 24 -6.42 -6.36 -10.30
CA PHE A 24 -6.33 -7.46 -9.35
C PHE A 24 -7.70 -8.05 -9.03
N SER A 25 -8.71 -7.20 -8.83
CA SER A 25 -10.11 -7.65 -8.64
C SER A 25 -10.64 -8.41 -9.85
N GLY A 26 -10.39 -7.89 -11.06
CA GLY A 26 -10.79 -8.56 -12.30
C GLY A 26 -10.14 -9.92 -12.47
N MET A 27 -8.83 -10.01 -12.25
CA MET A 27 -8.09 -11.28 -12.37
C MET A 27 -8.51 -12.31 -11.30
N SER A 28 -8.83 -11.88 -10.08
CA SER A 28 -9.29 -12.76 -9.01
C SER A 28 -10.68 -13.36 -9.27
N LEU A 29 -11.49 -12.69 -10.07
CA LEU A 29 -12.85 -13.13 -10.43
C LEU A 29 -12.96 -13.67 -11.87
N ALA A 30 -11.84 -14.07 -12.47
CA ALA A 30 -11.76 -14.56 -13.84
C ALA A 30 -12.33 -15.97 -14.05
N GLN A 31 -12.54 -16.72 -12.98
CA GLN A 31 -13.02 -18.10 -13.02
C GLN A 31 -14.51 -18.21 -13.35
N VAL A 32 -14.93 -19.39 -13.79
CA VAL A 32 -16.34 -19.75 -13.89
C VAL A 32 -16.93 -19.84 -12.50
N SER A 33 -18.17 -19.35 -12.34
CA SER A 33 -18.85 -19.35 -11.04
C SER A 33 -19.24 -20.79 -10.63
N GLU A 34 -19.07 -21.11 -9.35
CA GLU A 34 -19.55 -22.38 -8.77
C GLU A 34 -21.07 -22.53 -8.93
N PHE A 35 -21.82 -21.44 -8.89
CA PHE A 35 -23.27 -21.46 -9.16
C PHE A 35 -23.60 -21.91 -10.58
N SER A 36 -22.72 -21.66 -11.56
CA SER A 36 -22.91 -22.17 -12.91
C SER A 36 -22.90 -23.70 -12.97
N LEU A 37 -22.04 -24.35 -12.17
CA LEU A 37 -22.03 -25.83 -12.06
C LEU A 37 -23.32 -26.37 -11.45
N ILE A 38 -23.85 -25.71 -10.42
CA ILE A 38 -25.12 -26.11 -9.78
C ILE A 38 -26.25 -26.02 -10.79
N ILE A 39 -26.35 -24.93 -11.56
CA ILE A 39 -27.40 -24.77 -12.58
C ILE A 39 -27.27 -25.83 -13.66
N VAL A 40 -26.05 -26.13 -14.11
CA VAL A 40 -25.79 -27.15 -15.12
C VAL A 40 -26.11 -28.57 -14.59
N ALA A 41 -25.81 -28.85 -13.30
CA ALA A 41 -26.17 -30.13 -12.66
C ALA A 41 -27.68 -30.30 -12.58
N ILE A 42 -28.42 -29.28 -12.18
CA ILE A 42 -29.89 -29.26 -12.17
C ILE A 42 -30.44 -29.47 -13.60
N GLY A 43 -29.86 -28.80 -14.59
CA GLY A 43 -30.25 -28.97 -16.00
C GLY A 43 -30.05 -30.40 -16.53
N LEU A 44 -28.99 -31.08 -16.05
CA LEU A 44 -28.77 -32.49 -16.35
C LEU A 44 -29.81 -33.37 -15.69
N GLU A 45 -30.13 -33.15 -14.40
CA GLU A 45 -31.14 -33.91 -13.66
C GLU A 45 -32.52 -33.83 -14.31
N PHE A 46 -32.91 -32.65 -14.81
CA PHE A 46 -34.16 -32.45 -15.54
C PHE A 46 -34.12 -32.88 -17.04
N GLY A 47 -33.00 -33.41 -17.51
CA GLY A 47 -32.84 -33.86 -18.88
C GLY A 47 -32.74 -32.77 -19.93
N HIS A 48 -32.52 -31.52 -19.51
CA HIS A 48 -32.35 -30.37 -20.42
C HIS A 48 -30.94 -30.26 -20.98
N ILE A 49 -29.97 -30.92 -20.33
CA ILE A 49 -28.54 -30.86 -20.69
C ILE A 49 -28.03 -32.31 -20.82
N SER A 50 -27.21 -32.58 -21.84
CA SER A 50 -26.59 -33.90 -22.04
C SER A 50 -25.41 -34.10 -21.08
N HIS A 51 -25.06 -35.35 -20.80
CA HIS A 51 -23.89 -35.72 -20.02
C HIS A 51 -22.58 -35.18 -20.61
N ASP A 52 -22.46 -35.13 -21.93
CA ASP A 52 -21.27 -34.59 -22.60
C ASP A 52 -21.11 -33.11 -22.33
N LEU A 53 -22.21 -32.33 -22.38
CA LEU A 53 -22.19 -30.92 -22.08
C LEU A 53 -21.86 -30.65 -20.60
N PHE A 54 -22.43 -31.43 -19.67
CA PHE A 54 -22.10 -31.37 -18.25
C PHE A 54 -20.62 -31.63 -18.00
N SER A 55 -20.05 -32.67 -18.61
CA SER A 55 -18.64 -33.04 -18.51
C SER A 55 -17.74 -31.94 -19.05
N LEU A 56 -18.11 -31.32 -20.19
CA LEU A 56 -17.37 -30.19 -20.78
C LEU A 56 -17.35 -28.98 -19.84
N VAL A 57 -18.50 -28.58 -19.28
CA VAL A 57 -18.61 -27.45 -18.37
C VAL A 57 -17.80 -27.68 -17.08
N THR A 58 -17.86 -28.91 -16.54
CA THR A 58 -17.11 -29.32 -15.36
C THR A 58 -15.60 -29.20 -15.62
N LEU A 59 -15.12 -29.73 -16.75
CA LEU A 59 -13.72 -29.64 -17.13
C LEU A 59 -13.27 -28.19 -17.30
N LEU A 60 -14.06 -27.37 -17.99
CA LEU A 60 -13.78 -25.94 -18.15
C LEU A 60 -13.70 -25.22 -16.81
N THR A 61 -14.58 -25.57 -15.86
CA THR A 61 -14.56 -24.97 -14.52
C THR A 61 -13.28 -25.32 -13.78
N ILE A 62 -12.85 -26.57 -13.78
CA ILE A 62 -11.60 -27.00 -13.13
C ILE A 62 -10.40 -26.25 -13.75
N ILE A 63 -10.33 -26.18 -15.07
CA ILE A 63 -9.26 -25.47 -15.79
C ILE A 63 -9.26 -23.98 -15.42
N THR A 64 -10.42 -23.34 -15.38
CA THR A 64 -10.49 -21.89 -15.08
C THR A 64 -10.14 -21.58 -13.63
N ILE A 65 -10.49 -22.43 -12.67
CA ILE A 65 -10.09 -22.30 -11.25
C ILE A 65 -8.57 -22.43 -11.12
N ALA A 66 -7.98 -23.46 -11.74
CA ALA A 66 -6.53 -23.65 -11.75
C ALA A 66 -5.81 -22.45 -12.36
N LEU A 67 -6.27 -21.97 -13.53
CA LEU A 67 -5.69 -20.81 -14.21
C LEU A 67 -5.79 -19.53 -13.37
N THR A 68 -6.93 -19.29 -12.72
CA THR A 68 -7.12 -18.13 -11.85
C THR A 68 -6.16 -18.16 -10.65
N SER A 69 -5.91 -19.33 -10.07
CA SER A 69 -4.92 -19.50 -9.00
C SER A 69 -3.51 -19.06 -9.44
N TYR A 70 -3.12 -19.42 -10.67
CA TYR A 70 -1.86 -18.94 -11.24
C TYR A 70 -1.88 -17.43 -11.50
N PHE A 71 -2.98 -16.88 -11.98
CA PHE A 71 -3.12 -15.44 -12.18
C PHE A 71 -2.97 -14.67 -10.87
N ILE A 72 -3.58 -15.13 -9.79
CA ILE A 72 -3.45 -14.53 -8.46
C ILE A 72 -1.98 -14.59 -8.00
N LYS A 73 -1.33 -15.74 -8.14
CA LYS A 73 0.07 -15.92 -7.74
C LYS A 73 1.03 -14.98 -8.49
N PHE A 74 0.82 -14.79 -9.78
CA PHE A 74 1.68 -13.98 -10.65
C PHE A 74 1.12 -12.58 -10.94
N ASN A 75 0.14 -12.13 -10.19
CA ASN A 75 -0.60 -10.88 -10.41
C ASN A 75 0.31 -9.67 -10.62
N ASN A 76 1.31 -9.49 -9.77
CA ASN A 76 2.26 -8.38 -9.88
C ASN A 76 3.10 -8.43 -11.15
N PHE A 77 3.55 -9.61 -11.56
CA PHE A 77 4.32 -9.79 -12.79
C PHE A 77 3.49 -9.47 -14.02
N ILE A 78 2.26 -9.99 -14.08
CA ILE A 78 1.33 -9.77 -15.19
C ILE A 78 0.95 -8.29 -15.26
N TYR A 79 0.62 -7.67 -14.12
CA TYR A 79 0.30 -6.25 -14.05
C TYR A 79 1.43 -5.38 -14.59
N ASN A 80 2.67 -5.60 -14.14
CA ASN A 80 3.82 -4.82 -14.58
C ASN A 80 4.06 -4.93 -16.09
N LYS A 81 3.84 -6.12 -16.66
CA LYS A 81 3.99 -6.35 -18.10
C LYS A 81 2.91 -5.67 -18.93
N PHE A 82 1.68 -5.60 -18.42
CA PHE A 82 0.52 -5.02 -19.13
C PHE A 82 0.17 -3.60 -18.67
N SER A 83 0.92 -3.02 -17.74
CA SER A 83 0.63 -1.72 -17.11
C SER A 83 0.46 -0.58 -18.12
N SER A 84 1.22 -0.61 -19.24
CA SER A 84 1.13 0.38 -20.29
C SER A 84 -0.22 0.32 -21.04
N VAL A 85 -0.73 -0.89 -21.30
CA VAL A 85 -2.04 -1.08 -21.97
C VAL A 85 -3.17 -0.70 -21.02
N LEU A 86 -3.00 -0.97 -19.73
CA LEU A 86 -3.95 -0.65 -18.67
C LEU A 86 -4.03 0.84 -18.36
N SER A 87 -3.16 1.68 -18.91
CA SER A 87 -3.19 3.14 -18.72
C SER A 87 -4.49 3.79 -19.22
N ILE A 88 -5.20 3.15 -20.13
CA ILE A 88 -6.55 3.58 -20.60
C ILE A 88 -7.54 3.68 -19.42
N PHE A 89 -7.42 2.81 -18.42
CA PHE A 89 -8.28 2.84 -17.24
C PHE A 89 -7.99 4.00 -16.28
N ASN A 90 -6.82 4.64 -16.36
CA ASN A 90 -6.51 5.86 -15.60
C ASN A 90 -7.41 7.06 -16.01
N ILE A 91 -7.87 7.07 -17.24
CA ILE A 91 -8.75 8.14 -17.75
C ILE A 91 -10.13 8.05 -17.07
N ILE A 92 -10.55 6.84 -16.72
CA ILE A 92 -11.86 6.56 -16.10
C ILE A 92 -11.77 6.69 -14.56
N SER A 93 -10.60 6.42 -13.99
CA SER A 93 -10.41 6.45 -12.54
C SER A 93 -10.35 7.90 -12.02
N ARG A 94 -11.07 8.16 -10.91
CA ARG A 94 -11.12 9.46 -10.24
C ARG A 94 -10.00 9.69 -9.24
N GLU A 95 -8.90 8.94 -9.32
CA GLU A 95 -7.79 9.00 -8.34
C GLU A 95 -7.26 10.42 -8.12
N SER A 96 -7.03 11.16 -9.20
CA SER A 96 -6.52 12.54 -9.13
C SER A 96 -7.43 13.53 -8.40
N ARG A 97 -8.72 13.19 -8.18
CA ARG A 97 -9.64 14.06 -7.43
C ARG A 97 -9.45 14.01 -5.92
N LEU A 98 -8.73 13.03 -5.41
CA LEU A 98 -8.41 12.91 -3.99
C LEU A 98 -7.18 13.71 -3.62
N ASP A 99 -6.29 13.95 -4.57
CA ASP A 99 -5.04 14.66 -4.36
C ASP A 99 -5.27 16.12 -3.95
N TYR A 100 -4.39 16.61 -3.10
CA TYR A 100 -4.25 18.03 -2.81
C TYR A 100 -2.78 18.42 -2.98
N ILE A 101 -2.43 18.80 -4.19
CA ILE A 101 -1.09 19.27 -4.54
C ILE A 101 -1.24 20.75 -4.94
N PRO A 102 -0.76 21.71 -4.12
CA PRO A 102 -0.77 23.12 -4.47
C PRO A 102 0.04 23.35 -5.75
N HIS A 103 -0.52 24.15 -6.68
CA HIS A 103 0.15 24.49 -7.93
C HIS A 103 1.56 25.05 -7.69
N LYS A 104 2.56 24.52 -8.41
CA LYS A 104 3.96 24.96 -8.44
C LYS A 104 4.78 24.82 -7.13
N LYS A 105 4.51 23.86 -6.25
CA LYS A 105 5.41 23.60 -5.13
C LYS A 105 6.26 22.37 -5.36
N THR A 106 7.58 22.56 -5.37
CA THR A 106 8.54 21.50 -5.10
C THR A 106 8.51 21.18 -3.60
N PHE A 107 8.68 19.93 -3.23
CA PHE A 107 8.66 19.49 -1.85
C PHE A 107 10.06 19.03 -1.42
N ASP A 108 10.55 19.59 -0.32
CA ASP A 108 11.83 19.15 0.27
C ASP A 108 11.74 17.72 0.79
N VAL A 109 10.55 17.30 1.24
CA VAL A 109 10.35 16.00 1.86
C VAL A 109 9.16 15.26 1.23
N ILE A 110 9.38 14.01 0.84
CA ILE A 110 8.33 13.08 0.43
C ILE A 110 8.14 12.06 1.55
N LEU A 111 6.97 12.03 2.16
CA LEU A 111 6.60 11.09 3.22
C LEU A 111 5.59 10.08 2.68
N CYS A 112 5.99 8.83 2.55
CA CYS A 112 5.18 7.72 2.09
C CYS A 112 4.70 6.89 3.30
N GLY A 113 3.38 6.83 3.47
CA GLY A 113 2.70 6.25 4.62
C GLY A 113 2.47 7.27 5.74
N TYR A 114 1.22 7.34 6.22
CA TYR A 114 0.82 8.31 7.25
C TYR A 114 0.49 7.66 8.58
N ASP A 115 0.30 6.35 8.61
CA ASP A 115 -0.08 5.64 9.83
C ASP A 115 1.10 5.46 10.79
N ASN A 116 0.85 5.22 12.06
CA ASN A 116 1.83 4.91 13.11
C ASN A 116 3.12 5.78 13.09
N ILE A 117 4.19 5.26 12.49
CA ILE A 117 5.49 5.93 12.35
C ILE A 117 5.35 7.19 11.51
N GLY A 118 4.64 7.10 10.37
CA GLY A 118 4.42 8.21 9.45
C GLY A 118 3.74 9.40 10.12
N TYR A 119 2.77 9.17 10.99
CA TYR A 119 2.12 10.24 11.77
C TYR A 119 3.11 10.96 12.70
N SER A 120 4.00 10.24 13.36
CA SER A 120 5.02 10.86 14.21
C SER A 120 5.97 11.74 13.42
N ILE A 121 6.42 11.24 12.26
CA ILE A 121 7.29 11.99 11.34
C ILE A 121 6.56 13.21 10.79
N PHE A 122 5.32 13.05 10.32
CA PHE A 122 4.46 14.14 9.86
C PHE A 122 4.34 15.27 10.90
N LYS A 123 4.06 14.91 12.16
CA LYS A 123 3.96 15.88 13.26
C LYS A 123 5.26 16.67 13.42
N LYS A 124 6.41 16.01 13.33
CA LYS A 124 7.73 16.65 13.42
C LYS A 124 8.01 17.55 12.22
N LEU A 125 7.73 17.08 10.98
CA LEU A 125 7.89 17.88 9.76
C LEU A 125 7.05 19.16 9.80
N LYS A 126 5.80 19.05 10.25
CA LYS A 126 4.91 20.20 10.41
C LYS A 126 5.45 21.20 11.44
N HIS A 127 5.98 20.72 12.56
CA HIS A 127 6.60 21.57 13.58
C HIS A 127 7.86 22.30 13.04
N MET A 128 8.65 21.60 12.25
CA MET A 128 9.86 22.16 11.61
C MET A 128 9.55 23.08 10.42
N ARG A 129 8.28 23.28 10.06
CA ARG A 129 7.83 24.09 8.92
C ARG A 129 8.50 23.71 7.58
N LYS A 130 8.84 22.43 7.41
CA LYS A 130 9.40 21.90 6.16
C LYS A 130 8.33 21.82 5.08
N SER A 131 8.74 22.02 3.81
CA SER A 131 7.87 21.75 2.66
C SER A 131 7.81 20.24 2.43
N PHE A 132 6.63 19.63 2.56
CA PHE A 132 6.49 18.18 2.40
C PHE A 132 5.18 17.80 1.73
N ILE A 133 5.17 16.62 1.13
CA ILE A 133 3.97 15.93 0.61
C ILE A 133 3.82 14.57 1.29
N VAL A 134 2.59 14.19 1.59
CA VAL A 134 2.25 12.88 2.14
C VAL A 134 1.64 12.01 1.05
N VAL A 135 2.13 10.79 0.90
CA VAL A 135 1.58 9.79 -0.02
C VAL A 135 1.00 8.64 0.80
N ASP A 136 -0.25 8.29 0.57
CA ASP A 136 -0.90 7.19 1.27
C ASP A 136 -1.93 6.48 0.38
N TYR A 137 -2.07 5.18 0.54
CA TYR A 137 -3.05 4.38 -0.20
C TYR A 137 -4.45 4.40 0.43
N ASN A 138 -4.57 4.90 1.66
CA ASN A 138 -5.84 4.96 2.37
C ASN A 138 -6.59 6.25 2.00
N PRO A 139 -7.74 6.15 1.31
CA PRO A 139 -8.49 7.31 0.87
C PRO A 139 -9.01 8.17 2.04
N ASP A 140 -9.28 7.58 3.21
CA ASP A 140 -9.77 8.33 4.36
C ASP A 140 -8.67 9.16 5.02
N VAL A 141 -7.42 8.67 4.98
CA VAL A 141 -6.22 9.44 5.37
C VAL A 141 -6.10 10.66 4.45
N ILE A 142 -6.15 10.45 3.14
CA ILE A 142 -6.01 11.51 2.14
C ILE A 142 -7.13 12.54 2.25
N LYS A 143 -8.39 12.12 2.43
CA LYS A 143 -9.52 13.04 2.67
C LYS A 143 -9.28 13.90 3.90
N ARG A 144 -8.81 13.29 5.01
CA ARG A 144 -8.49 14.04 6.26
C ARG A 144 -7.36 15.06 6.06
N LEU A 145 -6.30 14.68 5.35
CA LEU A 145 -5.17 15.57 5.05
C LEU A 145 -5.60 16.73 4.15
N ARG A 146 -6.34 16.44 3.08
CA ARG A 146 -6.89 17.42 2.16
C ARG A 146 -7.78 18.44 2.87
N ASN A 147 -8.69 17.99 3.75
CA ASN A 147 -9.56 18.88 4.53
C ASN A 147 -8.76 19.82 5.46
N ARG A 148 -7.56 19.39 5.86
CA ARG A 148 -6.61 20.21 6.63
C ARG A 148 -5.66 21.03 5.77
N ARG A 149 -5.85 21.05 4.44
CA ARG A 149 -4.99 21.71 3.45
C ARG A 149 -3.53 21.29 3.55
N VAL A 150 -3.29 20.02 3.87
CA VAL A 150 -1.96 19.42 3.88
C VAL A 150 -1.70 18.82 2.49
N PRO A 151 -0.55 19.14 1.84
CA PRO A 151 -0.20 18.53 0.56
C PRO A 151 -0.20 17.02 0.67
N CYS A 152 -1.00 16.35 -0.17
CA CYS A 152 -1.14 14.90 -0.14
C CYS A 152 -1.50 14.35 -1.52
N MET A 153 -1.05 13.12 -1.78
CA MET A 153 -1.30 12.34 -2.98
C MET A 153 -1.84 10.97 -2.59
N TYR A 154 -2.94 10.59 -3.21
CA TYR A 154 -3.45 9.22 -3.10
C TYR A 154 -2.64 8.30 -4.01
N GLY A 155 -2.16 7.18 -3.47
CA GLY A 155 -1.48 6.17 -4.27
C GLY A 155 -0.85 5.06 -3.45
N ASP A 156 -0.71 3.90 -4.09
CA ASP A 156 0.00 2.73 -3.54
C ASP A 156 1.45 2.76 -4.01
N LEU A 157 2.41 2.68 -3.08
CA LEU A 157 3.84 2.59 -3.41
C LEU A 157 4.24 1.33 -4.19
N GLY A 158 3.39 0.31 -4.17
CA GLY A 158 3.59 -0.86 -5.03
C GLY A 158 3.19 -0.61 -6.49
N ASP A 159 2.58 0.55 -6.81
CA ASP A 159 2.23 0.94 -8.16
C ASP A 159 3.29 1.87 -8.76
N ILE A 160 3.86 1.44 -9.89
CA ILE A 160 4.90 2.19 -10.60
C ILE A 160 4.40 3.56 -11.08
N ASP A 161 3.09 3.67 -11.37
CA ASP A 161 2.50 4.95 -11.77
C ASP A 161 2.45 5.93 -10.60
N THR A 162 2.12 5.47 -9.40
CA THR A 162 2.18 6.28 -8.18
C THR A 162 3.58 6.82 -7.97
N ILE A 163 4.59 5.95 -8.05
CA ILE A 163 5.99 6.35 -7.88
C ILE A 163 6.45 7.29 -9.00
N SER A 164 5.99 7.09 -10.23
CA SER A 164 6.37 7.93 -11.38
C SER A 164 5.83 9.36 -11.27
N ARG A 165 4.69 9.56 -10.60
CA ARG A 165 4.06 10.86 -10.32
C ARG A 165 4.78 11.68 -9.25
N LEU A 166 5.67 11.04 -8.47
CA LEU A 166 6.45 11.72 -7.44
C LEU A 166 7.64 12.46 -8.07
N ASP A 167 7.76 13.73 -7.73
CA ASP A 167 8.91 14.53 -8.14
C ASP A 167 10.07 14.33 -7.17
N PHE A 168 10.93 13.37 -7.50
CA PHE A 168 12.12 13.08 -6.71
C PHE A 168 13.27 14.05 -6.97
N LYS A 169 13.25 14.84 -8.07
CA LYS A 169 14.40 15.66 -8.49
C LYS A 169 14.79 16.68 -7.46
N ASP A 170 13.79 17.33 -6.85
CA ASP A 170 14.00 18.41 -5.89
C ASP A 170 13.88 17.96 -4.43
N ALA A 171 13.50 16.69 -4.20
CA ALA A 171 13.35 16.13 -2.88
C ALA A 171 14.73 15.96 -2.20
N LYS A 172 14.90 16.58 -1.03
CA LYS A 172 16.09 16.40 -0.19
C LYS A 172 16.01 15.14 0.66
N ILE A 173 14.79 14.79 1.10
CA ILE A 173 14.55 13.67 1.99
C ILE A 173 13.33 12.89 1.47
N ILE A 174 13.47 11.59 1.36
CA ILE A 174 12.41 10.66 1.00
C ILE A 174 12.26 9.67 2.15
N ILE A 175 11.07 9.53 2.70
CA ILE A 175 10.82 8.67 3.86
C ILE A 175 9.67 7.72 3.52
N SER A 176 9.92 6.42 3.57
CA SER A 176 8.89 5.39 3.48
C SER A 176 8.71 4.70 4.83
N THR A 177 7.52 4.83 5.39
CA THR A 177 7.11 4.14 6.61
C THR A 177 6.28 2.89 6.32
N VAL A 178 6.19 2.49 5.05
CA VAL A 178 5.48 1.29 4.60
C VAL A 178 6.38 0.08 4.79
N PRO A 179 5.99 -0.93 5.61
CA PRO A 179 6.86 -2.06 5.92
C PRO A 179 6.75 -3.16 4.85
N ASN A 180 6.93 -2.80 3.58
CA ASN A 180 6.92 -3.74 2.46
C ASN A 180 8.22 -3.63 1.67
N ALA A 181 9.03 -4.69 1.74
CA ALA A 181 10.35 -4.72 1.12
C ALA A 181 10.32 -4.48 -0.40
N ASN A 182 9.37 -5.07 -1.11
CA ASN A 182 9.28 -4.93 -2.56
C ASN A 182 8.93 -3.50 -2.97
N TYR A 183 8.05 -2.84 -2.22
CA TYR A 183 7.67 -1.46 -2.45
C TYR A 183 8.84 -0.51 -2.18
N ASN A 184 9.56 -0.74 -1.09
CA ASN A 184 10.73 0.05 -0.74
C ASN A 184 11.89 -0.17 -1.71
N LYS A 185 12.11 -1.41 -2.20
CA LYS A 185 13.10 -1.69 -3.27
C LYS A 185 12.75 -0.96 -4.58
N LEU A 186 11.46 -0.90 -4.95
CA LEU A 186 11.00 -0.15 -6.12
C LEU A 186 11.20 1.36 -5.93
N LEU A 187 10.82 1.89 -4.76
CA LEU A 187 11.03 3.30 -4.39
C LEU A 187 12.50 3.68 -4.46
N LEU A 188 13.39 2.90 -3.80
CA LEU A 188 14.83 3.12 -3.79
C LEU A 188 15.42 3.19 -5.19
N LYS A 189 15.15 2.18 -6.03
CA LYS A 189 15.63 2.14 -7.43
C LYS A 189 15.18 3.37 -8.22
N THR A 190 13.91 3.74 -8.10
CA THR A 190 13.35 4.87 -8.87
C THR A 190 13.85 6.21 -8.36
N ALA A 191 13.93 6.38 -7.04
CA ALA A 191 14.40 7.62 -6.43
C ALA A 191 15.88 7.85 -6.73
N ARG A 192 16.74 6.83 -6.57
CA ARG A 192 18.18 6.90 -6.87
C ARG A 192 18.47 7.18 -8.34
N ALA A 193 17.68 6.59 -9.25
CA ALA A 193 17.82 6.88 -10.68
C ALA A 193 17.52 8.35 -11.04
N LYS A 194 16.62 9.01 -10.27
CA LYS A 194 16.22 10.39 -10.52
C LYS A 194 17.02 11.42 -9.70
N ASN A 195 17.45 11.04 -8.48
CA ASN A 195 18.16 11.94 -7.56
C ASN A 195 19.09 11.13 -6.63
N GLN A 196 20.38 11.16 -6.93
CA GLN A 196 21.40 10.48 -6.14
C GLN A 196 21.75 11.20 -4.81
N LYS A 197 21.37 12.49 -4.69
CA LYS A 197 21.73 13.33 -3.53
C LYS A 197 20.67 13.32 -2.43
N SER A 198 19.47 12.82 -2.69
CA SER A 198 18.42 12.76 -1.68
C SER A 198 18.77 11.76 -0.58
N MET A 199 18.43 12.09 0.67
CA MET A 199 18.49 11.14 1.78
C MET A 199 17.24 10.27 1.77
N ILE A 200 17.42 8.96 1.72
CA ILE A 200 16.29 8.01 1.62
C ILE A 200 16.23 7.12 2.86
N PHE A 201 15.13 7.26 3.58
CA PHE A 201 14.78 6.44 4.75
C PHE A 201 13.67 5.47 4.36
N VAL A 202 13.85 4.20 4.66
CA VAL A 202 12.84 3.15 4.37
C VAL A 202 12.60 2.31 5.61
N THR A 203 11.47 1.61 5.67
CA THR A 203 11.12 0.76 6.82
C THR A 203 11.20 -0.71 6.41
N SER A 204 11.74 -1.54 7.30
CA SER A 204 11.72 -2.99 7.20
C SER A 204 11.35 -3.60 8.55
N ASP A 205 10.66 -4.74 8.52
CA ASP A 205 10.41 -5.56 9.71
C ASP A 205 11.44 -6.70 9.85
N ASP A 206 12.30 -6.88 8.84
CA ASP A 206 13.25 -7.98 8.73
C ASP A 206 14.68 -7.45 8.49
N MET A 207 15.67 -8.08 9.16
CA MET A 207 17.08 -7.64 9.13
C MET A 207 17.75 -7.91 7.79
N ASP A 208 17.49 -9.08 7.17
CA ASP A 208 18.13 -9.43 5.91
C ASP A 208 17.63 -8.50 4.80
N GLN A 209 16.32 -8.20 4.83
CA GLN A 209 15.73 -7.23 3.91
C GLN A 209 16.27 -5.81 4.15
N ALA A 210 16.57 -5.45 5.40
CA ALA A 210 17.17 -4.15 5.72
C ALA A 210 18.59 -4.03 5.12
N LEU A 211 19.41 -5.07 5.22
CA LEU A 211 20.74 -5.12 4.60
C LEU A 211 20.64 -4.98 3.07
N ASP A 212 19.69 -5.68 2.45
CA ASP A 212 19.42 -5.55 1.02
C ASP A 212 19.06 -4.10 0.63
N MET A 213 18.27 -3.40 1.47
CA MET A 213 17.89 -2.01 1.20
C MET A 213 19.07 -1.05 1.30
N TYR A 214 20.01 -1.27 2.24
CA TYR A 214 21.27 -0.51 2.28
C TYR A 214 22.09 -0.73 1.00
N ASN A 215 22.20 -1.98 0.52
CA ASN A 215 22.89 -2.30 -0.74
C ASN A 215 22.22 -1.62 -1.95
N LEU A 216 20.92 -1.38 -1.90
CA LEU A 216 20.17 -0.65 -2.92
C LEU A 216 20.25 0.89 -2.78
N GLY A 217 20.97 1.38 -1.79
CA GLY A 217 21.23 2.79 -1.58
C GLY A 217 20.29 3.50 -0.61
N ALA A 218 19.70 2.81 0.35
CA ALA A 218 19.06 3.46 1.48
C ALA A 218 20.13 4.14 2.36
N ASP A 219 19.85 5.35 2.84
CA ASP A 219 20.73 6.04 3.81
C ASP A 219 20.43 5.57 5.23
N TYR A 220 19.19 5.17 5.49
CA TYR A 220 18.79 4.61 6.78
C TYR A 220 17.61 3.66 6.62
N VAL A 221 17.66 2.53 7.33
CA VAL A 221 16.54 1.58 7.39
C VAL A 221 15.94 1.59 8.79
N ILE A 222 14.68 1.95 8.87
CA ILE A 222 13.90 1.98 10.11
C ILE A 222 13.48 0.55 10.41
N LEU A 223 13.97 0.02 11.51
CA LEU A 223 13.55 -1.26 12.07
C LEU A 223 12.76 -0.99 13.36
N PRO A 224 11.41 -0.97 13.32
CA PRO A 224 10.58 -0.49 14.43
C PRO A 224 10.81 -1.25 15.75
N HIS A 225 11.03 -2.56 15.66
CA HIS A 225 11.27 -3.40 16.83
C HIS A 225 12.59 -3.07 17.53
N PHE A 226 13.64 -2.77 16.76
CA PHE A 226 14.95 -2.39 17.31
C PHE A 226 14.90 -1.00 17.96
N LEU A 227 14.28 -0.04 17.27
CA LEU A 227 14.11 1.30 17.82
C LEU A 227 13.29 1.29 19.11
N GLY A 228 12.28 0.42 19.19
CA GLY A 228 11.51 0.22 20.42
C GLY A 228 12.37 -0.31 21.57
N ALA A 229 13.21 -1.32 21.31
CA ALA A 229 14.13 -1.90 22.30
C ALA A 229 15.17 -0.89 22.77
N GLU A 230 15.79 -0.15 21.83
CA GLU A 230 16.76 0.91 22.13
C GLU A 230 16.16 2.02 22.99
N HIS A 231 14.93 2.45 22.64
CA HIS A 231 14.23 3.45 23.45
C HIS A 231 13.96 2.97 24.88
N VAL A 232 13.57 1.70 25.06
CA VAL A 232 13.38 1.11 26.38
C VAL A 232 14.71 1.05 27.15
N SER A 233 15.80 0.73 26.49
CA SER A 233 17.15 0.71 27.11
C SER A 233 17.54 2.08 27.64
N VAL A 234 17.32 3.14 26.84
CA VAL A 234 17.55 4.54 27.28
C VAL A 234 16.66 4.90 28.46
N LEU A 235 15.37 4.48 28.45
CA LEU A 235 14.47 4.69 29.59
C LEU A 235 14.95 3.97 30.85
N LEU A 236 15.57 2.79 30.74
CA LEU A 236 16.14 2.05 31.86
C LEU A 236 17.38 2.74 32.45
N GLU A 237 18.22 3.33 31.61
CA GLU A 237 19.35 4.16 32.07
C GLU A 237 18.86 5.41 32.84
N ASP A 238 17.82 6.07 32.35
CA ASP A 238 17.17 7.21 33.01
C ASP A 238 16.50 6.79 34.36
N LEU A 239 16.05 5.53 34.49
CA LEU A 239 15.46 4.96 35.70
C LEU A 239 16.38 5.00 36.92
N THR A 240 17.66 4.82 36.69
CA THR A 240 18.68 4.87 37.75
C THR A 240 18.93 6.29 38.27
N ALA A 241 18.48 7.29 37.53
CA ALA A 241 18.74 8.70 37.81
C ALA A 241 17.58 9.48 38.46
N ASP A 242 16.30 9.24 38.05
CA ASP A 242 15.18 10.05 38.58
C ASP A 242 13.79 9.41 38.31
N VAL A 243 13.11 8.94 39.39
CA VAL A 243 11.76 8.34 39.33
C VAL A 243 10.69 9.35 38.82
N THR A 244 10.90 10.64 39.03
CA THR A 244 9.95 11.70 38.61
C THR A 244 9.88 11.81 37.08
N LYS A 245 10.97 11.58 36.39
CA LYS A 245 11.03 11.56 34.92
C LYS A 245 10.14 10.46 34.32
N ILE A 246 10.08 9.31 34.98
CA ILE A 246 9.29 8.16 34.50
C ILE A 246 7.80 8.43 34.60
N LEU A 247 7.36 9.02 35.72
CA LEU A 247 5.96 9.41 35.86
C LEU A 247 5.53 10.43 34.79
N ASN A 248 6.39 11.40 34.49
CA ASN A 248 6.15 12.36 33.43
C ASN A 248 6.15 11.69 32.03
N ASN A 249 7.08 10.78 31.77
CA ASN A 249 7.10 9.99 30.53
C ASN A 249 5.85 9.13 30.38
N LYS A 250 5.38 8.47 31.45
CA LYS A 250 4.13 7.70 31.47
C LYS A 250 2.92 8.57 31.13
N LEU A 251 2.78 9.73 31.76
CA LEU A 251 1.65 10.65 31.52
C LEU A 251 1.67 11.18 30.06
N ASN A 252 2.83 11.56 29.56
CA ASN A 252 3.00 12.01 28.19
C ASN A 252 2.66 10.89 27.19
N HIS A 253 3.11 9.66 27.45
CA HIS A 253 2.84 8.49 26.61
C HIS A 253 1.34 8.17 26.59
N ILE A 254 0.67 8.12 27.75
CA ILE A 254 -0.79 7.90 27.83
C ILE A 254 -1.56 8.97 27.05
N THR A 255 -1.16 10.22 27.18
CA THR A 255 -1.78 11.35 26.47
C THR A 255 -1.62 11.21 24.94
N GLU A 256 -0.44 10.84 24.48
CA GLU A 256 -0.18 10.60 23.06
C GLU A 256 -0.96 9.38 22.53
N LEU A 257 -1.06 8.28 23.29
CA LEU A 257 -1.86 7.10 22.94
C LEU A 257 -3.34 7.43 22.80
N LYS A 258 -3.92 8.16 23.79
CA LYS A 258 -5.32 8.61 23.73
C LYS A 258 -5.57 9.50 22.51
N LYS A 259 -4.63 10.37 22.16
CA LYS A 259 -4.71 11.23 20.99
C LYS A 259 -4.69 10.41 19.71
N ARG A 260 -3.81 9.41 19.58
CA ARG A 260 -3.74 8.49 18.42
C ARG A 260 -5.01 7.69 18.24
N LEU A 261 -5.59 7.15 19.32
CA LEU A 261 -6.86 6.43 19.27
C LEU A 261 -8.00 7.32 18.73
N ARG A 262 -8.10 8.58 19.17
CA ARG A 262 -9.11 9.53 18.66
C ARG A 262 -8.91 9.88 17.18
N LEU A 263 -7.70 9.78 16.65
CA LEU A 263 -7.38 10.00 15.25
C LEU A 263 -7.56 8.76 14.37
N GLY A 264 -7.95 7.63 14.97
CA GLY A 264 -8.15 6.37 14.24
C GLY A 264 -6.84 5.65 13.88
N HIS A 265 -5.73 5.98 14.54
CA HIS A 265 -4.44 5.28 14.42
C HIS A 265 -4.36 4.06 15.36
N ALA A 266 -5.47 3.37 15.58
CA ALA A 266 -5.44 2.06 16.20
C ALA A 266 -4.81 1.08 15.21
N HIS A 267 -3.86 0.24 15.68
CA HIS A 267 -3.33 -0.83 14.84
C HIS A 267 -4.48 -1.63 14.24
N PRO A 268 -4.55 -1.81 12.92
CA PRO A 268 -5.37 -2.87 12.38
C PRO A 268 -4.87 -4.15 13.07
N ARG A 269 -5.78 -4.89 13.71
CA ARG A 269 -5.48 -6.22 14.22
C ARG A 269 -4.80 -6.95 13.07
N ARG A 270 -3.54 -7.35 13.21
CA ARG A 270 -2.91 -8.32 12.32
C ARG A 270 -3.85 -9.52 12.36
N ASN A 271 -4.65 -9.72 11.33
CA ASN A 271 -5.24 -11.00 11.07
C ASN A 271 -4.04 -11.91 10.80
N HIS A 272 -3.58 -12.61 11.84
CA HIS A 272 -2.80 -13.81 11.69
C HIS A 272 -3.73 -14.79 10.95
N HIS A 273 -3.71 -14.77 9.63
CA HIS A 273 -3.98 -15.95 8.88
C HIS A 273 -2.77 -16.85 9.14
N GLY A 274 -2.92 -17.65 10.19
CA GLY A 274 -2.04 -18.74 10.47
C GLY A 274 -2.10 -19.74 9.32
N ASN A 275 -0.95 -20.32 9.11
CA ASN A 275 -0.61 -21.60 8.46
C ASN A 275 -1.27 -21.91 7.12
#